data_940ee5a6347a6b9def535f0d9e14a92e
#
_entry.id   940ee5a6347a6b9def535f0d9e14a92e
#
_cell.length_a   1.000
_cell.length_b   1.000
_cell.length_c   1.000
_cell.angle_alpha   90.00
_cell.angle_beta   90.00
_cell.angle_gamma   90.00
#
_symmetry.space_group_name_H-M   'P 1'
#
loop_
_entity.id
_entity.type
_entity.pdbx_description
1 polymer ?
#
loop_
_entity_poly.entity_id
_entity_poly.type
_entity_poly.pdbx_seq_one_letter_code
_entity_poly.pdbx_strand_id
1 'polypeptide(L)'
;MQRVYLDEEGIWIEVRGMSYSLLGLLMYRLMGILTLGVMPLLCRWVPRWRIWWTMRAERLGDAEFAVVTDEFGAVTVERVQRRPYGGTLESVFGSLTRKGPLCKHNDDIVHCLATFAHRYYGFVYHPYLEKFLPNTCWRDSAWTRAPLSMRSGLSCSVQELRQTIFGANDMHIAEKPLLRLLFDEVLNPFYMFQAGSVVLWCFDDYYYYAACILLISVAGIAETLVETRRNTRKIQEMARFTCAVRVLRDGAWRDSRAEDMLPGDVFEVVPSMHILPCDAVLLEGDCIVNESMLTGESVPVAKVPVAPVVFGKMRLASSTFGADIAKHVLFAGTRLVRVKKTSLGFGGSRWLDLEQHTGRGTPARATAMVLRTGFNTTKGALVRSILFPRPNKFKFYEDSFRFIGVLAAIAVVGFLASIGNFLRLGLTPHIITVRALDLITVVVPPALPATMSIGVSFALSRLRKRQIYCISPTRINVCGKLNVVVFDKTGTLTEEGMAVLGVQTVDYDACMFNELQEDPSALLENAAAPSAPSSAFSSVGSNYGTGL
;
A
#
# COMPACT_ATOMS: atom_id res chain seq x y z
N MET A 1 17.20 20.48 -4.20
CA MET A 1 16.19 20.27 -3.17
C MET A 1 14.82 20.50 -3.77
N GLN A 2 13.91 19.55 -3.62
CA GLN A 2 12.59 19.57 -4.25
C GLN A 2 11.54 19.09 -3.26
N ARG A 3 10.38 19.78 -3.15
CA ARG A 3 9.17 19.26 -2.50
C ARG A 3 8.25 18.63 -3.54
N VAL A 4 7.73 17.45 -3.21
CA VAL A 4 6.76 16.72 -4.02
C VAL A 4 5.56 16.37 -3.14
N TYR A 5 4.37 16.74 -3.60
CA TYR A 5 3.12 16.33 -2.98
C TYR A 5 2.72 14.98 -3.56
N LEU A 6 2.45 14.01 -2.68
CA LEU A 6 2.15 12.64 -3.06
C LEU A 6 0.66 12.40 -3.26
N ASP A 7 -0.16 13.13 -2.51
CA ASP A 7 -1.60 12.91 -2.46
C ASP A 7 -2.35 14.25 -2.31
N GLU A 8 -3.66 14.26 -2.65
CA GLU A 8 -4.54 15.42 -2.45
C GLU A 8 -4.72 15.75 -0.96
N GLU A 9 -4.43 14.80 -0.06
CA GLU A 9 -4.44 14.99 1.39
C GLU A 9 -3.28 15.83 1.94
N GLY A 10 -2.40 16.35 1.06
CA GLY A 10 -1.32 17.26 1.44
C GLY A 10 -0.07 16.58 1.98
N ILE A 11 0.05 15.24 1.87
CA ILE A 11 1.27 14.53 2.22
C ILE A 11 2.39 14.96 1.27
N TRP A 12 3.48 15.44 1.82
CA TRP A 12 4.62 15.89 1.03
C TRP A 12 5.92 15.21 1.46
N ILE A 13 6.82 15.08 0.53
CA ILE A 13 8.19 14.64 0.74
C ILE A 13 9.17 15.67 0.20
N GLU A 14 10.31 15.76 0.84
CA GLU A 14 11.44 16.56 0.38
C GLU A 14 12.50 15.62 -0.18
N VAL A 15 12.90 15.83 -1.44
CA VAL A 15 13.90 15.03 -2.14
C VAL A 15 15.16 15.85 -2.33
N ARG A 16 16.32 15.31 -1.90
CA ARG A 16 17.65 15.89 -2.11
C ARG A 16 18.53 14.88 -2.86
N GLY A 17 19.22 15.34 -3.89
CA GLY A 17 20.24 14.54 -4.58
C GLY A 17 21.53 14.48 -3.77
N MET A 18 22.06 13.28 -3.60
CA MET A 18 23.31 13.02 -2.88
C MET A 18 24.13 11.95 -3.61
N SER A 19 25.46 12.04 -3.48
CA SER A 19 26.39 11.01 -3.96
C SER A 19 27.44 10.73 -2.91
N TYR A 20 28.05 9.55 -2.93
CA TYR A 20 29.09 9.23 -1.96
C TYR A 20 30.32 10.12 -2.11
N SER A 21 30.84 10.59 -0.97
CA SER A 21 32.15 11.23 -0.90
C SER A 21 33.19 10.17 -0.54
N LEU A 22 34.18 9.94 -1.41
CA LEU A 22 35.26 8.99 -1.14
C LEU A 22 36.00 9.31 0.15
N LEU A 23 36.33 10.60 0.34
CA LEU A 23 36.98 11.07 1.57
C LEU A 23 36.10 10.83 2.79
N GLY A 24 34.80 11.19 2.70
CA GLY A 24 33.84 10.98 3.79
C GLY A 24 33.66 9.50 4.15
N LEU A 25 33.63 8.63 3.16
CA LEU A 25 33.54 7.19 3.37
C LEU A 25 34.78 6.62 4.05
N LEU A 26 35.97 7.09 3.66
CA LEU A 26 37.25 6.68 4.25
C LEU A 26 37.34 7.14 5.70
N MET A 27 37.02 8.41 5.99
CA MET A 27 36.96 8.95 7.36
C MET A 27 35.94 8.22 8.22
N TYR A 28 34.76 7.91 7.69
CA TYR A 28 33.73 7.13 8.37
C TYR A 28 34.24 5.73 8.75
N ARG A 29 34.94 5.03 7.84
CA ARG A 29 35.52 3.72 8.11
C ARG A 29 36.64 3.81 9.15
N LEU A 30 37.53 4.80 9.05
CA LEU A 30 38.59 5.02 9.99
C LEU A 30 38.05 5.29 11.41
N MET A 31 37.08 6.19 11.53
CA MET A 31 36.39 6.45 12.79
C MET A 31 35.65 5.22 13.31
N GLY A 32 35.08 4.40 12.41
CA GLY A 32 34.49 3.13 12.81
C GLY A 32 35.47 2.17 13.48
N ILE A 33 36.68 2.07 12.97
CA ILE A 33 37.76 1.24 13.55
C ILE A 33 38.25 1.86 14.88
N LEU A 34 38.52 3.16 14.91
CA LEU A 34 38.99 3.87 16.10
C LEU A 34 37.98 3.78 17.26
N THR A 35 36.71 3.80 16.97
CA THR A 35 35.62 3.71 17.98
C THR A 35 35.13 2.29 18.23
N LEU A 36 35.85 1.25 17.76
CA LEU A 36 35.44 -0.16 17.88
C LEU A 36 33.99 -0.44 17.44
N GLY A 37 33.52 0.27 16.39
CA GLY A 37 32.17 0.09 15.84
C GLY A 37 31.10 0.97 16.50
N VAL A 38 31.36 1.73 17.52
CA VAL A 38 30.36 2.59 18.20
C VAL A 38 29.88 3.69 17.26
N MET A 39 30.76 4.32 16.49
CA MET A 39 30.40 5.37 15.53
C MET A 39 29.44 4.88 14.43
N PRO A 40 29.71 3.77 13.73
CA PRO A 40 28.77 3.16 12.78
C PRO A 40 27.42 2.81 13.40
N LEU A 41 27.41 2.34 14.65
CA LEU A 41 26.19 2.02 15.38
C LEU A 41 25.34 3.27 15.65
N LEU A 42 25.95 4.36 16.13
CA LEU A 42 25.28 5.65 16.32
C LEU A 42 24.75 6.21 15.01
N CYS A 43 25.53 6.12 13.94
CA CYS A 43 25.09 6.55 12.60
C CYS A 43 23.97 5.68 12.02
N ARG A 44 23.82 4.42 12.47
CA ARG A 44 22.69 3.59 12.13
C ARG A 44 21.41 4.06 12.83
N TRP A 45 21.50 4.45 14.10
CA TRP A 45 20.37 4.96 14.87
C TRP A 45 19.94 6.37 14.46
N VAL A 46 20.91 7.18 14.00
CA VAL A 46 20.66 8.54 13.51
C VAL A 46 21.11 8.66 12.06
N PRO A 47 20.25 8.30 11.08
CA PRO A 47 20.59 8.27 9.65
C PRO A 47 21.14 9.59 9.12
N ARG A 48 20.72 10.73 9.70
CA ARG A 48 21.24 12.06 9.35
C ARG A 48 22.75 12.19 9.53
N TRP A 49 23.32 11.60 10.59
CA TRP A 49 24.76 11.60 10.85
C TRP A 49 25.51 10.79 9.80
N ARG A 50 24.97 9.61 9.43
CA ARG A 50 25.56 8.82 8.35
C ARG A 50 25.61 9.60 7.04
N ILE A 51 24.52 10.26 6.65
CA ILE A 51 24.45 11.08 5.43
C ILE A 51 25.47 12.20 5.49
N TRP A 52 25.54 12.93 6.59
CA TRP A 52 26.48 14.03 6.78
C TRP A 52 27.96 13.60 6.67
N TRP A 53 28.31 12.42 7.18
CA TRP A 53 29.67 11.90 7.11
C TRP A 53 30.04 11.33 5.76
N THR A 54 29.11 10.62 5.09
CA THR A 54 29.43 9.78 3.93
C THR A 54 29.01 10.36 2.60
N MET A 55 28.12 11.35 2.58
CA MET A 55 27.51 11.85 1.35
C MET A 55 27.75 13.36 1.15
N ARG A 56 27.81 13.76 -0.12
CA ARG A 56 27.84 15.17 -0.53
C ARG A 56 26.58 15.49 -1.34
N ALA A 57 26.12 16.74 -1.26
CA ALA A 57 25.01 17.22 -2.07
C ALA A 57 25.39 17.27 -3.53
N GLU A 58 24.49 16.82 -4.39
CA GLU A 58 24.65 16.82 -5.84
C GLU A 58 23.35 17.22 -6.55
N ARG A 59 23.43 17.59 -7.82
CA ARG A 59 22.24 17.90 -8.63
C ARG A 59 21.37 16.65 -8.75
N LEU A 60 20.05 16.82 -8.74
CA LEU A 60 19.10 15.70 -8.79
C LEU A 60 19.29 14.79 -10.02
N GLY A 61 19.71 15.35 -11.16
CA GLY A 61 19.96 14.59 -12.40
C GLY A 61 21.18 13.69 -12.34
N ASP A 62 22.22 14.10 -11.60
CA ASP A 62 23.52 13.41 -11.54
C ASP A 62 23.64 12.54 -10.29
N ALA A 63 22.75 12.73 -9.30
CA ALA A 63 22.79 12.07 -8.01
C ALA A 63 22.72 10.54 -8.13
N GLU A 64 23.50 9.85 -7.31
CA GLU A 64 23.44 8.39 -7.15
C GLU A 64 22.34 7.97 -6.18
N PHE A 65 22.02 8.85 -5.23
CA PHE A 65 21.03 8.60 -4.18
C PHE A 65 20.06 9.78 -4.07
N ALA A 66 18.79 9.46 -3.87
CA ALA A 66 17.76 10.37 -3.45
C ALA A 66 17.56 10.25 -1.94
N VAL A 67 17.91 11.28 -1.20
CA VAL A 67 17.61 11.38 0.23
C VAL A 67 16.22 11.99 0.37
N VAL A 68 15.29 11.18 0.86
CA VAL A 68 13.89 11.55 1.02
C VAL A 68 13.61 11.82 2.49
N THR A 69 13.09 13.01 2.78
CA THR A 69 12.62 13.40 4.11
C THR A 69 11.11 13.56 4.05
N ASP A 70 10.38 12.86 4.91
CA ASP A 70 8.93 12.99 5.00
C ASP A 70 8.52 14.16 5.92
N GLU A 71 7.21 14.45 5.97
CA GLU A 71 6.62 15.52 6.79
C GLU A 71 6.88 15.35 8.30
N PHE A 72 7.19 14.13 8.75
CA PHE A 72 7.50 13.80 10.14
C PHE A 72 8.99 13.89 10.45
N GLY A 73 9.81 14.22 9.45
CA GLY A 73 11.26 14.34 9.60
C GLY A 73 12.01 13.01 9.54
N ALA A 74 11.33 11.90 9.19
CA ALA A 74 12.02 10.63 8.93
C ALA A 74 12.80 10.73 7.63
N VAL A 75 14.04 10.23 7.64
CA VAL A 75 14.96 10.32 6.51
C VAL A 75 15.25 8.92 5.98
N THR A 76 15.03 8.73 4.69
CA THR A 76 15.35 7.51 3.96
C THR A 76 16.30 7.81 2.82
N VAL A 77 17.14 6.85 2.47
CA VAL A 77 18.10 6.95 1.37
C VAL A 77 17.74 5.92 0.33
N GLU A 78 17.30 6.38 -0.83
CA GLU A 78 16.90 5.54 -1.95
C GLU A 78 17.94 5.64 -3.06
N ARG A 79 18.26 4.51 -3.71
CA ARG A 79 19.21 4.48 -4.81
C ARG A 79 18.51 4.91 -6.10
N VAL A 80 19.10 5.85 -6.83
CA VAL A 80 18.66 6.22 -8.17
C VAL A 80 19.15 5.18 -9.17
N GLN A 81 18.21 4.51 -9.83
CA GLN A 81 18.49 3.55 -10.90
C GLN A 81 18.46 4.26 -12.23
N ARG A 82 19.49 4.04 -13.03
CA ARG A 82 19.57 4.55 -14.40
C ARG A 82 19.42 3.39 -15.36
N ARG A 83 18.40 3.48 -16.23
CA ARG A 83 18.11 2.45 -17.24
C ARG A 83 18.14 3.07 -18.63
N PRO A 84 18.69 2.38 -19.63
CA PRO A 84 18.59 2.83 -21.02
C PRO A 84 17.12 2.90 -21.43
N TYR A 85 16.77 3.95 -22.17
CA TYR A 85 15.43 4.18 -22.66
C TYR A 85 15.55 4.78 -24.08
N GLY A 86 14.62 4.51 -24.97
CA GLY A 86 14.69 4.98 -26.37
C GLY A 86 13.40 5.69 -26.80
N GLY A 87 12.53 6.01 -25.87
CA GLY A 87 11.27 6.67 -26.16
C GLY A 87 11.34 8.19 -25.99
N THR A 88 10.28 8.86 -26.40
CA THR A 88 10.15 10.31 -26.30
C THR A 88 9.83 10.77 -24.88
N LEU A 89 10.07 12.04 -24.57
CA LEU A 89 9.72 12.63 -23.28
C LEU A 89 8.19 12.53 -23.02
N GLU A 90 7.37 12.67 -24.06
CA GLU A 90 5.92 12.50 -23.97
C GLU A 90 5.54 11.07 -23.56
N SER A 91 6.26 10.05 -24.00
CA SER A 91 6.01 8.65 -23.61
C SER A 91 6.25 8.40 -22.12
N VAL A 92 7.20 9.12 -21.51
CA VAL A 92 7.56 9.00 -20.09
C VAL A 92 6.58 9.75 -19.19
N PHE A 93 6.23 11.00 -19.54
CA PHE A 93 5.46 11.88 -18.66
C PHE A 93 4.01 12.10 -19.13
N GLY A 94 3.67 11.61 -20.33
CA GLY A 94 2.33 11.71 -20.87
C GLY A 94 1.83 13.15 -20.99
N SER A 95 0.57 13.36 -20.64
CA SER A 95 -0.09 14.67 -20.74
C SER A 95 0.42 15.74 -19.76
N LEU A 96 1.28 15.39 -18.81
CA LEU A 96 1.88 16.36 -17.87
C LEU A 96 2.74 17.41 -18.57
N THR A 97 3.38 17.04 -19.69
CA THR A 97 4.26 17.92 -20.48
C THR A 97 3.51 18.86 -21.43
N ARG A 98 2.19 18.71 -21.53
CA ARG A 98 1.38 19.36 -22.58
C ARG A 98 1.02 20.83 -22.33
N LYS A 99 1.20 21.35 -21.12
CA LYS A 99 0.87 22.73 -20.77
C LYS A 99 2.15 23.54 -20.51
N GLY A 100 2.33 24.62 -21.25
CA GLY A 100 3.42 25.57 -21.03
C GLY A 100 4.61 25.42 -22.01
N PRO A 101 5.75 26.05 -21.74
CA PRO A 101 6.93 26.10 -22.63
C PRO A 101 7.58 24.73 -22.88
N LEU A 102 7.25 23.72 -22.08
CA LEU A 102 7.77 22.35 -22.18
C LEU A 102 7.22 21.56 -23.37
N CYS A 103 6.13 22.02 -23.99
CA CYS A 103 5.48 21.36 -25.12
C CYS A 103 6.42 21.22 -26.35
N LYS A 104 7.43 22.08 -26.46
CA LYS A 104 8.41 22.06 -27.55
C LYS A 104 9.38 20.87 -27.50
N HIS A 105 9.52 20.24 -26.33
CA HIS A 105 10.49 19.17 -26.08
C HIS A 105 9.83 17.78 -25.95
N ASN A 106 8.54 17.66 -26.26
CA ASN A 106 7.80 16.40 -26.12
C ASN A 106 8.37 15.26 -26.99
N ASP A 107 8.89 15.60 -28.15
CA ASP A 107 9.44 14.64 -29.13
C ASP A 107 10.90 14.31 -28.87
N ASP A 108 11.54 14.98 -27.89
CA ASP A 108 12.96 14.72 -27.57
C ASP A 108 13.11 13.29 -27.03
N ILE A 109 14.12 12.60 -27.55
CA ILE A 109 14.44 11.24 -27.18
C ILE A 109 15.16 11.22 -25.84
N VAL A 110 14.64 10.42 -24.91
CA VAL A 110 15.25 10.18 -23.60
C VAL A 110 16.12 8.94 -23.68
N HIS A 111 17.45 9.10 -23.66
CA HIS A 111 18.40 7.99 -23.74
C HIS A 111 18.55 7.23 -22.41
N CYS A 112 18.36 7.89 -21.30
CA CYS A 112 18.54 7.32 -19.98
C CYS A 112 17.44 7.78 -19.03
N LEU A 113 16.75 6.82 -18.43
CA LEU A 113 15.70 7.06 -17.43
C LEU A 113 16.31 6.93 -16.03
N ALA A 114 16.39 8.04 -15.31
CA ALA A 114 16.76 8.03 -13.89
C ALA A 114 15.50 7.89 -13.04
N THR A 115 15.39 6.81 -12.28
CA THR A 115 14.22 6.47 -11.48
C THR A 115 14.60 6.08 -10.06
N PHE A 116 13.76 6.39 -9.10
CA PHE A 116 13.82 5.78 -7.76
C PHE A 116 12.41 5.47 -7.26
N ALA A 117 12.32 4.57 -6.30
CA ALA A 117 11.06 4.23 -5.64
C ALA A 117 11.16 4.56 -4.15
N HIS A 118 10.14 5.21 -3.61
CA HIS A 118 9.99 5.47 -2.19
C HIS A 118 8.61 5.07 -1.72
N ARG A 119 8.52 4.17 -0.75
CA ARG A 119 7.24 3.63 -0.25
C ARG A 119 6.33 3.12 -1.38
N TYR A 120 6.91 2.47 -2.38
CA TYR A 120 6.25 1.99 -3.60
C TYR A 120 5.67 3.09 -4.52
N TYR A 121 5.96 4.37 -4.29
CA TYR A 121 5.77 5.40 -5.30
C TYR A 121 6.97 5.40 -6.25
N GLY A 122 6.71 5.29 -7.54
CA GLY A 122 7.75 5.46 -8.57
C GLY A 122 7.95 6.93 -8.91
N PHE A 123 9.20 7.37 -8.95
CA PHE A 123 9.60 8.72 -9.36
C PHE A 123 10.52 8.65 -10.55
N VAL A 124 10.29 9.51 -11.52
CA VAL A 124 11.08 9.62 -12.74
C VAL A 124 11.64 11.04 -12.85
N TYR A 125 12.93 11.16 -13.18
CA TYR A 125 13.58 12.45 -13.36
C TYR A 125 13.20 13.10 -14.68
N HIS A 126 12.73 14.35 -14.60
CA HIS A 126 12.40 15.17 -15.77
C HIS A 126 13.57 16.11 -16.09
N PRO A 127 14.25 15.95 -17.24
CA PRO A 127 15.50 16.67 -17.54
C PRO A 127 15.34 18.19 -17.60
N TYR A 128 14.26 18.68 -18.19
CA TYR A 128 14.02 20.12 -18.36
C TYR A 128 13.47 20.82 -17.11
N LEU A 129 12.75 20.10 -16.26
CA LEU A 129 12.28 20.63 -14.97
C LEU A 129 13.33 20.48 -13.87
N GLU A 130 14.36 19.67 -14.11
CA GLU A 130 15.37 19.27 -13.12
C GLU A 130 14.75 18.72 -11.82
N LYS A 131 13.64 17.96 -11.96
CA LYS A 131 12.82 17.46 -10.85
C LYS A 131 12.43 16.01 -11.06
N PHE A 132 12.26 15.29 -9.95
CA PHE A 132 11.60 14.00 -9.96
C PHE A 132 10.08 14.17 -9.92
N LEU A 133 9.38 13.51 -10.83
CA LEU A 133 7.91 13.51 -10.89
C LEU A 133 7.38 12.11 -10.57
N PRO A 134 6.28 11.99 -9.83
CA PRO A 134 5.65 10.70 -9.59
C PRO A 134 4.99 10.16 -10.87
N ASN A 135 5.07 8.86 -11.08
CA ASN A 135 4.44 8.20 -12.24
C ASN A 135 2.95 7.89 -12.04
N THR A 136 2.38 8.24 -10.89
CA THR A 136 0.96 8.00 -10.57
C THR A 136 0.00 8.82 -11.42
N CYS A 137 0.44 10.00 -11.86
CA CYS A 137 -0.36 10.95 -12.64
C CYS A 137 -0.26 10.75 -14.16
N TRP A 138 0.40 9.68 -14.59
CA TRP A 138 0.68 9.46 -16.00
C TRP A 138 -0.60 9.19 -16.80
N ARG A 139 -0.69 9.81 -17.97
CA ARG A 139 -1.77 9.63 -18.93
C ARG A 139 -1.22 9.78 -20.34
N ASP A 140 -1.49 8.83 -21.21
CA ASP A 140 -1.13 8.92 -22.60
C ASP A 140 -1.91 10.04 -23.30
N SER A 141 -1.21 10.92 -23.96
CA SER A 141 -1.81 12.01 -24.71
C SER A 141 -2.58 11.51 -25.93
N ALA A 142 -2.19 10.36 -26.48
CA ALA A 142 -2.86 9.72 -27.60
C ALA A 142 -4.31 9.33 -27.28
N TRP A 143 -4.63 9.01 -26.01
CA TRP A 143 -5.99 8.62 -25.60
C TRP A 143 -7.04 9.70 -25.87
N THR A 144 -6.65 10.96 -25.89
CA THR A 144 -7.55 12.08 -26.20
C THR A 144 -7.55 12.48 -27.66
N ARG A 145 -6.43 12.25 -28.39
CA ARG A 145 -6.29 12.68 -29.78
C ARG A 145 -6.91 11.70 -30.76
N ALA A 146 -6.74 10.42 -30.51
CA ALA A 146 -7.15 9.36 -31.44
C ALA A 146 -7.76 8.18 -30.69
N PRO A 147 -9.02 8.29 -30.19
CA PRO A 147 -9.69 7.19 -29.52
C PRO A 147 -9.75 5.91 -30.37
N LEU A 148 -9.76 6.05 -31.70
CA LEU A 148 -9.78 4.93 -32.64
C LEU A 148 -8.47 4.12 -32.65
N SER A 149 -7.33 4.74 -32.31
CA SER A 149 -6.03 4.04 -32.24
C SER A 149 -6.00 3.00 -31.10
N MET A 150 -6.87 3.11 -30.11
CA MET A 150 -6.99 2.11 -29.05
C MET A 150 -7.52 0.77 -29.57
N ARG A 151 -8.18 0.74 -30.74
CA ARG A 151 -8.74 -0.48 -31.33
C ARG A 151 -7.70 -1.50 -31.77
N SER A 152 -6.48 -1.07 -32.07
CA SER A 152 -5.39 -1.96 -32.42
C SER A 152 -4.65 -2.51 -31.18
N GLY A 153 -4.96 -1.99 -29.99
CA GLY A 153 -4.21 -2.29 -28.77
C GLY A 153 -2.80 -1.69 -28.80
N LEU A 154 -1.99 -2.07 -27.84
CA LEU A 154 -0.58 -1.62 -27.76
C LEU A 154 0.29 -2.39 -28.73
N SER A 155 1.22 -1.68 -29.43
CA SER A 155 2.27 -2.31 -30.21
C SER A 155 3.38 -2.85 -29.29
N CYS A 156 4.14 -3.88 -29.76
CA CYS A 156 5.26 -4.44 -29.00
C CYS A 156 6.28 -3.39 -28.56
N SER A 157 6.62 -2.44 -29.42
CA SER A 157 7.57 -1.37 -29.10
C SER A 157 7.09 -0.46 -27.97
N VAL A 158 5.82 -0.07 -27.98
CA VAL A 158 5.21 0.74 -26.91
C VAL A 158 5.09 -0.08 -25.61
N GLN A 159 4.83 -1.38 -25.71
CA GLN A 159 4.79 -2.26 -24.56
C GLN A 159 6.13 -2.32 -23.82
N GLU A 160 7.25 -2.52 -24.52
CA GLU A 160 8.60 -2.53 -23.92
C GLU A 160 8.93 -1.21 -23.22
N LEU A 161 8.59 -0.08 -23.87
CA LEU A 161 8.78 1.23 -23.28
C LEU A 161 7.96 1.41 -21.99
N ARG A 162 6.69 1.02 -22.01
CA ARG A 162 5.81 1.13 -20.82
C ARG A 162 6.21 0.18 -19.71
N GLN A 163 6.68 -1.01 -20.05
CA GLN A 163 7.18 -1.97 -19.05
C GLN A 163 8.41 -1.42 -18.32
N THR A 164 9.27 -0.67 -19.01
CA THR A 164 10.43 -0.01 -18.39
C THR A 164 10.03 1.09 -17.39
N ILE A 165 8.91 1.80 -17.65
CA ILE A 165 8.42 2.89 -16.79
C ILE A 165 7.60 2.35 -15.61
N PHE A 166 6.65 1.44 -15.87
CA PHE A 166 5.65 1.01 -14.88
C PHE A 166 6.00 -0.31 -14.20
N GLY A 167 6.84 -1.13 -14.82
CA GLY A 167 7.12 -2.49 -14.34
C GLY A 167 5.94 -3.43 -14.55
N ALA A 168 5.92 -4.53 -13.81
CA ALA A 168 4.83 -5.51 -13.81
C ALA A 168 3.61 -5.00 -13.03
N ASN A 169 2.41 -5.47 -13.42
CA ASN A 169 1.19 -5.24 -12.65
C ASN A 169 1.13 -6.20 -11.44
N ASP A 170 2.06 -5.99 -10.51
CA ASP A 170 2.16 -6.78 -9.29
C ASP A 170 2.38 -5.87 -8.08
N MET A 171 1.82 -6.26 -6.95
CA MET A 171 2.07 -5.62 -5.66
C MET A 171 3.06 -6.47 -4.86
N HIS A 172 4.26 -6.65 -5.44
CA HIS A 172 5.31 -7.43 -4.80
C HIS A 172 5.86 -6.73 -3.56
N ILE A 173 5.58 -7.30 -2.39
CA ILE A 173 6.13 -6.87 -1.11
C ILE A 173 7.34 -7.75 -0.82
N ALA A 174 8.55 -7.18 -0.94
CA ALA A 174 9.78 -7.92 -0.73
C ALA A 174 9.93 -8.37 0.74
N GLU A 175 10.10 -9.67 0.96
CA GLU A 175 10.46 -10.21 2.27
C GLU A 175 11.93 -9.90 2.56
N LYS A 176 12.19 -9.31 3.73
CA LYS A 176 13.56 -9.19 4.20
C LYS A 176 14.06 -10.57 4.64
N PRO A 177 15.28 -10.99 4.26
CA PRO A 177 15.84 -12.25 4.73
C PRO A 177 15.94 -12.26 6.26
N LEU A 178 15.72 -13.44 6.86
CA LEU A 178 15.64 -13.61 8.32
C LEU A 178 16.87 -13.05 9.05
N LEU A 179 18.07 -13.27 8.50
CA LEU A 179 19.30 -12.72 9.05
C LEU A 179 19.30 -11.19 9.11
N ARG A 180 18.79 -10.53 8.08
CA ARG A 180 18.70 -9.07 8.05
C ARG A 180 17.71 -8.55 9.09
N LEU A 181 16.56 -9.21 9.24
CA LEU A 181 15.60 -8.89 10.30
C LEU A 181 16.22 -9.07 11.70
N LEU A 182 16.95 -10.19 11.90
CA LEU A 182 17.66 -10.45 13.15
C LEU A 182 18.69 -9.35 13.45
N PHE A 183 19.52 -8.97 12.46
CA PHE A 183 20.49 -7.89 12.63
C PHE A 183 19.83 -6.52 12.89
N ASP A 184 18.70 -6.25 12.23
CA ASP A 184 17.96 -5.02 12.44
C ASP A 184 17.42 -4.94 13.87
N GLU A 185 16.97 -6.06 14.45
CA GLU A 185 16.42 -6.15 15.79
C GLU A 185 17.52 -6.16 16.86
N VAL A 186 18.55 -6.97 16.72
CA VAL A 186 19.66 -7.06 17.70
C VAL A 186 20.42 -5.74 17.81
N LEU A 187 20.62 -5.01 16.70
CA LEU A 187 21.29 -3.70 16.71
C LEU A 187 20.38 -2.53 17.10
N ASN A 188 19.21 -2.80 17.65
CA ASN A 188 18.37 -1.78 18.27
C ASN A 188 19.06 -1.21 19.52
N PRO A 189 18.96 0.11 19.80
CA PRO A 189 19.60 0.73 20.97
C PRO A 189 19.36 0.01 22.29
N PHE A 190 18.15 -0.49 22.50
CA PHE A 190 17.77 -1.19 23.73
C PHE A 190 18.47 -2.54 23.89
N TYR A 191 18.49 -3.36 22.85
CA TYR A 191 19.17 -4.66 22.92
C TYR A 191 20.69 -4.52 22.99
N MET A 192 21.26 -3.47 22.38
CA MET A 192 22.67 -3.15 22.51
C MET A 192 23.03 -2.72 23.93
N PHE A 193 22.21 -1.88 24.57
CA PHE A 193 22.39 -1.53 25.99
C PHE A 193 22.28 -2.76 26.89
N GLN A 194 21.29 -3.63 26.62
CA GLN A 194 21.07 -4.86 27.34
C GLN A 194 22.26 -5.84 27.22
N ALA A 195 22.79 -6.00 25.99
CA ALA A 195 23.99 -6.80 25.77
C ALA A 195 25.21 -6.24 26.53
N GLY A 196 25.39 -4.92 26.52
CA GLY A 196 26.43 -4.26 27.31
C GLY A 196 26.27 -4.49 28.83
N SER A 197 25.03 -4.45 29.33
CA SER A 197 24.72 -4.73 30.74
C SER A 197 25.02 -6.19 31.11
N VAL A 198 24.67 -7.15 30.25
CA VAL A 198 24.98 -8.58 30.44
C VAL A 198 26.47 -8.81 30.51
N VAL A 199 27.26 -8.18 29.63
CA VAL A 199 28.72 -8.29 29.65
C VAL A 199 29.28 -7.73 30.96
N LEU A 200 28.82 -6.54 31.37
CA LEU A 200 29.26 -5.91 32.60
C LEU A 200 28.96 -6.77 33.85
N TRP A 201 27.76 -7.31 33.93
CA TRP A 201 27.35 -8.18 35.04
C TRP A 201 28.09 -9.52 35.09
N CYS A 202 28.58 -10.01 33.95
CA CYS A 202 29.50 -11.16 33.92
C CYS A 202 30.85 -10.82 34.53
N PHE A 203 31.32 -9.58 34.48
CA PHE A 203 32.54 -9.13 35.14
C PHE A 203 32.37 -8.91 36.65
N ASP A 204 31.14 -8.63 37.11
CA ASP A 204 30.77 -8.42 38.51
C ASP A 204 30.19 -9.67 39.19
N ASP A 205 30.36 -10.88 38.59
CA ASP A 205 29.92 -12.17 39.11
C ASP A 205 28.38 -12.36 39.21
N TYR A 206 27.58 -11.47 38.60
CA TYR A 206 26.11 -11.56 38.58
C TYR A 206 25.59 -12.47 37.48
N TYR A 207 26.14 -13.67 37.29
CA TYR A 207 25.86 -14.61 36.20
C TYR A 207 24.40 -15.00 36.09
N TYR A 208 23.69 -15.20 37.21
CA TYR A 208 22.31 -15.60 37.22
C TYR A 208 21.39 -14.53 36.59
N TYR A 209 21.60 -13.26 36.98
CA TYR A 209 20.84 -12.14 36.42
C TYR A 209 21.16 -11.93 34.94
N ALA A 210 22.40 -12.02 34.56
CA ALA A 210 22.87 -11.92 33.20
C ALA A 210 22.23 -13.01 32.33
N ALA A 211 22.24 -14.26 32.81
CA ALA A 211 21.61 -15.38 32.11
C ALA A 211 20.09 -15.22 31.95
N CYS A 212 19.39 -14.79 33.01
CA CYS A 212 17.93 -14.56 32.94
C CYS A 212 17.59 -13.47 31.91
N ILE A 213 18.30 -12.35 31.91
CA ILE A 213 18.05 -11.26 30.96
C ILE A 213 18.38 -11.68 29.51
N LEU A 214 19.48 -12.38 29.31
CA LEU A 214 19.86 -12.91 28.02
C LEU A 214 18.75 -13.83 27.45
N LEU A 215 18.23 -14.72 28.29
CA LEU A 215 17.19 -15.68 27.91
C LEU A 215 15.89 -14.96 27.52
N ILE A 216 15.47 -13.97 28.33
CA ILE A 216 14.27 -13.14 28.06
C ILE A 216 14.48 -12.34 26.76
N SER A 217 15.67 -11.79 26.52
CA SER A 217 15.98 -11.03 25.30
C SER A 217 15.91 -11.89 24.06
N VAL A 218 16.52 -13.09 24.10
CA VAL A 218 16.48 -14.04 22.97
C VAL A 218 15.04 -14.46 22.68
N ALA A 219 14.25 -14.76 23.70
CA ALA A 219 12.84 -15.09 23.55
C ALA A 219 12.04 -13.95 22.94
N GLY A 220 12.24 -12.70 23.39
CA GLY A 220 11.58 -11.51 22.85
C GLY A 220 11.94 -11.24 21.39
N ILE A 221 13.21 -11.35 21.02
CA ILE A 221 13.68 -11.20 19.64
C ILE A 221 13.03 -12.29 18.75
N ALA A 222 13.02 -13.55 19.21
CA ALA A 222 12.43 -14.65 18.45
C ALA A 222 10.93 -14.42 18.22
N GLU A 223 10.19 -13.98 19.24
CA GLU A 223 8.77 -13.65 19.13
C GLU A 223 8.53 -12.53 18.11
N THR A 224 9.28 -11.42 18.21
CA THR A 224 9.18 -10.27 17.29
C THR A 224 9.45 -10.68 15.84
N LEU A 225 10.48 -11.52 15.61
CA LEU A 225 10.81 -12.03 14.28
C LEU A 225 9.68 -12.88 13.68
N VAL A 226 9.13 -13.81 14.46
CA VAL A 226 8.03 -14.68 14.03
C VAL A 226 6.79 -13.84 13.71
N GLU A 227 6.47 -12.88 14.57
CA GLU A 227 5.30 -12.01 14.39
C GLU A 227 5.45 -11.12 13.15
N THR A 228 6.59 -10.45 13.00
CA THR A 228 6.88 -9.59 11.83
C THR A 228 6.76 -10.38 10.53
N ARG A 229 7.33 -11.60 10.47
CA ARG A 229 7.24 -12.45 9.30
C ARG A 229 5.82 -12.90 9.01
N ARG A 230 5.06 -13.27 10.04
CA ARG A 230 3.65 -13.67 9.90
C ARG A 230 2.79 -12.50 9.38
N ASN A 231 3.00 -11.30 9.90
CA ASN A 231 2.27 -10.12 9.48
C ASN A 231 2.60 -9.74 8.03
N THR A 232 3.88 -9.76 7.65
CA THR A 232 4.31 -9.51 6.27
C THR A 232 3.69 -10.50 5.29
N ARG A 233 3.67 -11.80 5.61
CA ARG A 233 3.05 -12.82 4.75
C ARG A 233 1.55 -12.60 4.57
N LYS A 234 0.82 -12.26 5.63
CA LYS A 234 -0.61 -11.96 5.52
C LYS A 234 -0.89 -10.79 4.59
N ILE A 235 -0.07 -9.73 4.68
CA ILE A 235 -0.23 -8.57 3.78
C ILE A 235 0.11 -8.97 2.34
N GLN A 236 1.12 -9.81 2.11
CA GLN A 236 1.43 -10.34 0.78
C GLN A 236 0.29 -11.17 0.20
N GLU A 237 -0.32 -12.05 1.00
CA GLU A 237 -1.46 -12.86 0.58
C GLU A 237 -2.66 -11.98 0.17
N MET A 238 -2.93 -10.90 0.91
CA MET A 238 -3.98 -9.93 0.57
C MET A 238 -3.65 -9.12 -0.69
N ALA A 239 -2.37 -8.83 -0.92
CA ALA A 239 -1.91 -8.05 -2.07
C ALA A 239 -1.85 -8.89 -3.35
N ARG A 240 -1.52 -10.16 -3.24
CA ARG A 240 -1.32 -11.08 -4.37
C ARG A 240 -2.63 -11.36 -5.10
N PHE A 241 -2.60 -11.16 -6.39
CA PHE A 241 -3.67 -11.58 -7.28
C PHE A 241 -3.09 -11.87 -8.66
N THR A 242 -3.35 -13.05 -9.17
CA THR A 242 -2.98 -13.44 -10.53
C THR A 242 -4.15 -14.14 -11.20
N CYS A 243 -4.40 -13.81 -12.45
CA CYS A 243 -5.39 -14.48 -13.29
C CYS A 243 -4.95 -14.46 -14.75
N ALA A 244 -5.52 -15.35 -15.54
CA ALA A 244 -5.39 -15.29 -16.99
C ALA A 244 -6.31 -14.20 -17.53
N VAL A 245 -5.80 -13.39 -18.45
CA VAL A 245 -6.52 -12.32 -19.12
C VAL A 245 -6.29 -12.39 -20.63
N ARG A 246 -7.25 -11.96 -21.41
CA ARG A 246 -7.12 -11.84 -22.85
C ARG A 246 -6.95 -10.39 -23.23
N VAL A 247 -5.82 -10.03 -23.83
CA VAL A 247 -5.40 -8.65 -24.10
C VAL A 247 -5.28 -8.44 -25.60
N LEU A 248 -5.70 -7.27 -26.07
CA LEU A 248 -5.56 -6.86 -27.46
C LEU A 248 -4.19 -6.19 -27.66
N ARG A 249 -3.33 -6.80 -28.48
CA ARG A 249 -2.01 -6.27 -28.83
C ARG A 249 -1.72 -6.50 -30.29
N ASP A 250 -1.18 -5.49 -30.98
CA ASP A 250 -0.90 -5.51 -32.41
C ASP A 250 -2.13 -5.92 -33.28
N GLY A 251 -3.31 -5.51 -32.88
CA GLY A 251 -4.58 -5.83 -33.57
C GLY A 251 -5.08 -7.26 -33.34
N ALA A 252 -4.41 -8.07 -32.52
CA ALA A 252 -4.80 -9.45 -32.25
C ALA A 252 -5.04 -9.70 -30.76
N TRP A 253 -6.06 -10.50 -30.44
CA TRP A 253 -6.31 -10.95 -29.09
C TRP A 253 -5.33 -12.05 -28.68
N ARG A 254 -4.62 -11.86 -27.57
CA ARG A 254 -3.62 -12.79 -27.04
C ARG A 254 -3.92 -13.10 -25.58
N ASP A 255 -3.72 -14.36 -25.21
CA ASP A 255 -3.78 -14.75 -23.80
C ASP A 255 -2.51 -14.27 -23.08
N SER A 256 -2.68 -13.65 -21.93
CA SER A 256 -1.63 -13.05 -21.12
C SER A 256 -1.95 -13.28 -19.64
N ARG A 257 -0.99 -12.95 -18.78
CA ARG A 257 -1.20 -12.92 -17.33
C ARG A 257 -1.56 -11.51 -16.89
N ALA A 258 -2.34 -11.41 -15.82
CA ALA A 258 -2.66 -10.13 -15.22
C ALA A 258 -1.41 -9.32 -14.83
N GLU A 259 -0.32 -10.01 -14.48
CA GLU A 259 0.97 -9.41 -14.11
C GLU A 259 1.65 -8.68 -15.28
N ASP A 260 1.37 -9.08 -16.53
CA ASP A 260 1.96 -8.51 -17.75
C ASP A 260 1.15 -7.34 -18.32
N MET A 261 0.06 -6.95 -17.65
CA MET A 261 -0.79 -5.84 -18.08
C MET A 261 -0.13 -4.50 -17.83
N LEU A 262 -0.24 -3.61 -18.80
CA LEU A 262 0.35 -2.27 -18.76
C LEU A 262 -0.73 -1.19 -18.96
N PRO A 263 -0.53 0.03 -18.44
CA PRO A 263 -1.44 1.14 -18.71
C PRO A 263 -1.64 1.34 -20.22
N GLY A 264 -2.90 1.33 -20.67
CA GLY A 264 -3.31 1.41 -22.06
C GLY A 264 -3.55 0.08 -22.77
N ASP A 265 -3.27 -1.07 -22.14
CA ASP A 265 -3.71 -2.36 -22.66
C ASP A 265 -5.25 -2.43 -22.65
N VAL A 266 -5.81 -2.97 -23.73
CA VAL A 266 -7.24 -3.28 -23.83
C VAL A 266 -7.44 -4.77 -23.57
N PHE A 267 -8.34 -5.12 -22.67
CA PHE A 267 -8.56 -6.51 -22.28
C PHE A 267 -10.05 -6.86 -22.23
N GLU A 268 -10.35 -8.16 -22.36
CA GLU A 268 -11.69 -8.69 -22.21
C GLU A 268 -12.06 -8.85 -20.74
N VAL A 269 -13.22 -8.34 -20.37
CA VAL A 269 -13.87 -8.60 -19.08
C VAL A 269 -14.90 -9.70 -19.27
N VAL A 270 -14.66 -10.85 -18.67
CA VAL A 270 -15.51 -12.04 -18.80
C VAL A 270 -16.08 -12.45 -17.44
N PRO A 271 -17.25 -13.10 -17.39
CA PRO A 271 -17.86 -13.52 -16.11
C PRO A 271 -16.98 -14.47 -15.28
N SER A 272 -16.08 -15.23 -15.91
CA SER A 272 -15.12 -16.10 -15.22
C SER A 272 -14.03 -15.33 -14.48
N MET A 273 -13.85 -14.04 -14.77
CA MET A 273 -12.93 -13.15 -14.06
C MET A 273 -13.61 -12.67 -12.78
N HIS A 274 -13.48 -13.42 -11.70
CA HIS A 274 -14.15 -13.10 -10.43
C HIS A 274 -13.68 -11.79 -9.78
N ILE A 275 -12.42 -11.40 -9.99
CA ILE A 275 -11.79 -10.22 -9.40
C ILE A 275 -11.05 -9.45 -10.50
N LEU A 276 -11.17 -8.13 -10.47
CA LEU A 276 -10.52 -7.24 -11.43
C LEU A 276 -9.03 -7.04 -11.09
N PRO A 277 -8.12 -7.20 -12.08
CA PRO A 277 -6.67 -7.20 -11.85
C PRO A 277 -6.03 -5.80 -11.76
N CYS A 278 -6.69 -4.78 -12.25
CA CYS A 278 -6.15 -3.42 -12.36
C CYS A 278 -7.28 -2.38 -12.33
N ASP A 279 -6.93 -1.10 -12.19
CA ASP A 279 -7.91 -0.03 -12.43
C ASP A 279 -8.05 0.17 -13.94
N ALA A 280 -9.26 0.01 -14.45
CA ALA A 280 -9.55 0.08 -15.88
C ALA A 280 -10.79 0.92 -16.16
N VAL A 281 -10.85 1.52 -17.34
CA VAL A 281 -12.04 2.20 -17.83
C VAL A 281 -12.81 1.29 -18.77
N LEU A 282 -14.11 1.21 -18.57
CA LEU A 282 -14.99 0.40 -19.41
C LEU A 282 -15.19 1.08 -20.77
N LEU A 283 -14.86 0.37 -21.85
CA LEU A 283 -14.98 0.85 -23.24
C LEU A 283 -16.26 0.34 -23.90
N GLU A 284 -16.62 -0.92 -23.66
CA GLU A 284 -17.80 -1.56 -24.24
C GLU A 284 -18.39 -2.58 -23.27
N GLY A 285 -19.73 -2.73 -23.32
CA GLY A 285 -20.47 -3.61 -22.43
C GLY A 285 -20.81 -2.96 -21.10
N ASP A 286 -21.73 -3.56 -20.35
CA ASP A 286 -22.11 -3.12 -19.00
C ASP A 286 -21.65 -4.16 -18.00
N CYS A 287 -21.15 -3.70 -16.88
CA CYS A 287 -20.69 -4.55 -15.79
C CYS A 287 -21.41 -4.19 -14.49
N ILE A 288 -21.75 -5.19 -13.70
CA ILE A 288 -22.17 -5.01 -12.31
C ILE A 288 -21.05 -5.53 -11.43
N VAL A 289 -20.53 -4.67 -10.56
CA VAL A 289 -19.40 -4.96 -9.70
C VAL A 289 -19.75 -4.73 -8.23
N ASN A 290 -19.20 -5.52 -7.35
CA ASN A 290 -19.26 -5.30 -5.90
C ASN A 290 -17.99 -4.58 -5.47
N GLU A 291 -18.14 -3.34 -5.00
CA GLU A 291 -17.07 -2.45 -4.56
C GLU A 291 -16.91 -2.38 -3.04
N SER A 292 -17.50 -3.32 -2.30
CA SER A 292 -17.48 -3.31 -0.82
C SER A 292 -16.09 -3.18 -0.22
N MET A 293 -15.06 -3.71 -0.89
CA MET A 293 -13.66 -3.55 -0.45
C MET A 293 -13.16 -2.11 -0.47
N LEU A 294 -13.75 -1.24 -1.30
CA LEU A 294 -13.29 0.15 -1.49
C LEU A 294 -14.22 1.15 -0.81
N THR A 295 -15.53 0.96 -1.00
CA THR A 295 -16.56 1.90 -0.53
C THR A 295 -17.16 1.51 0.81
N GLY A 296 -16.98 0.25 1.23
CA GLY A 296 -17.68 -0.32 2.37
C GLY A 296 -19.16 -0.65 2.09
N GLU A 297 -19.68 -0.33 0.90
CA GLU A 297 -21.08 -0.59 0.54
C GLU A 297 -21.21 -1.92 -0.18
N SER A 298 -22.07 -2.81 0.32
CA SER A 298 -22.28 -4.14 -0.26
C SER A 298 -23.24 -4.16 -1.47
N VAL A 299 -23.90 -3.02 -1.75
CA VAL A 299 -24.79 -2.91 -2.92
C VAL A 299 -23.97 -2.94 -4.20
N PRO A 300 -24.25 -3.88 -5.13
CA PRO A 300 -23.56 -3.92 -6.41
C PRO A 300 -23.80 -2.65 -7.23
N VAL A 301 -22.74 -2.12 -7.83
CA VAL A 301 -22.75 -0.89 -8.62
C VAL A 301 -22.72 -1.23 -10.10
N ALA A 302 -23.61 -0.62 -10.87
CA ALA A 302 -23.60 -0.73 -12.32
C ALA A 302 -22.52 0.18 -12.92
N LYS A 303 -21.69 -0.37 -13.81
CA LYS A 303 -20.67 0.32 -14.58
C LYS A 303 -21.06 0.35 -16.05
N VAL A 304 -20.94 1.52 -16.65
CA VAL A 304 -21.32 1.78 -18.04
C VAL A 304 -20.12 2.26 -18.85
N PRO A 305 -20.11 2.05 -20.17
CA PRO A 305 -19.02 2.50 -21.04
C PRO A 305 -18.77 4.01 -20.93
N VAL A 306 -17.52 4.41 -21.05
CA VAL A 306 -17.13 5.81 -21.00
C VAL A 306 -17.40 6.50 -22.34
N ALA A 307 -17.98 7.69 -22.30
CA ALA A 307 -18.06 8.55 -23.46
C ALA A 307 -16.72 9.27 -23.74
N PRO A 308 -16.33 9.51 -25.01
CA PRO A 308 -15.07 10.19 -25.37
C PRO A 308 -14.87 11.53 -24.67
N VAL A 309 -15.95 12.31 -24.51
CA VAL A 309 -15.93 13.62 -23.84
C VAL A 309 -15.58 13.49 -22.36
N VAL A 310 -16.16 12.49 -21.66
CA VAL A 310 -15.90 12.21 -20.25
C VAL A 310 -14.48 11.71 -20.08
N PHE A 311 -14.04 10.80 -20.96
CA PHE A 311 -12.68 10.29 -20.97
C PHE A 311 -11.63 11.40 -21.10
N GLY A 312 -11.91 12.41 -21.95
CA GLY A 312 -11.06 13.60 -22.10
C GLY A 312 -10.87 14.41 -20.80
N LYS A 313 -11.87 14.40 -19.91
CA LYS A 313 -11.89 15.17 -18.66
C LYS A 313 -11.34 14.39 -17.44
N MET A 314 -11.12 13.08 -17.56
CA MET A 314 -10.64 12.26 -16.44
C MET A 314 -9.29 12.76 -15.90
N ARG A 315 -9.21 13.01 -14.59
CA ARG A 315 -7.95 13.30 -13.89
C ARG A 315 -7.47 12.01 -13.21
N LEU A 316 -6.33 11.50 -13.64
CA LEU A 316 -5.73 10.28 -13.08
C LEU A 316 -4.85 10.56 -11.85
N ALA A 317 -4.62 11.82 -11.52
CA ALA A 317 -3.79 12.22 -10.37
C ALA A 317 -4.47 11.96 -9.02
N SER A 318 -5.80 11.91 -9.01
CA SER A 318 -6.58 11.69 -7.80
C SER A 318 -6.61 10.20 -7.44
N SER A 319 -6.44 9.89 -6.15
CA SER A 319 -6.67 8.54 -5.62
C SER A 319 -8.16 8.17 -5.68
N THR A 320 -9.03 9.19 -5.61
CA THR A 320 -10.48 9.06 -5.66
C THR A 320 -11.04 9.69 -6.93
N PHE A 321 -11.89 8.97 -7.64
CA PHE A 321 -12.62 9.49 -8.78
C PHE A 321 -13.93 10.11 -8.32
N GLY A 322 -14.29 11.27 -8.86
CA GLY A 322 -15.62 11.84 -8.64
C GLY A 322 -16.73 10.87 -9.11
N ALA A 323 -17.92 10.97 -8.52
CA ALA A 323 -19.03 10.06 -8.79
C ALA A 323 -19.37 9.92 -10.29
N ASP A 324 -19.24 11.03 -11.05
CA ASP A 324 -19.49 11.06 -12.51
C ASP A 324 -18.50 10.20 -13.31
N ILE A 325 -17.28 10.03 -12.81
CA ILE A 325 -16.23 9.26 -13.46
C ILE A 325 -16.21 7.84 -12.93
N ALA A 326 -16.45 7.64 -11.63
CA ALA A 326 -16.41 6.35 -10.95
C ALA A 326 -17.34 5.31 -11.59
N LYS A 327 -18.49 5.73 -12.15
CA LYS A 327 -19.42 4.85 -12.87
C LYS A 327 -18.85 4.24 -14.15
N HIS A 328 -17.74 4.75 -14.67
CA HIS A 328 -17.06 4.24 -15.87
C HIS A 328 -15.79 3.47 -15.55
N VAL A 329 -15.35 3.47 -14.29
CA VAL A 329 -14.09 2.85 -13.85
C VAL A 329 -14.36 1.54 -13.12
N LEU A 330 -13.66 0.51 -13.53
CA LEU A 330 -13.55 -0.78 -12.86
C LEU A 330 -12.30 -0.74 -11.97
N PHE A 331 -12.47 -0.94 -10.67
CA PHE A 331 -11.37 -0.84 -9.71
C PHE A 331 -10.70 -2.20 -9.44
N ALA A 332 -9.39 -2.20 -9.27
CA ALA A 332 -8.63 -3.38 -8.90
C ALA A 332 -9.14 -4.01 -7.59
N GLY A 333 -9.26 -5.33 -7.57
CA GLY A 333 -9.69 -6.08 -6.40
C GLY A 333 -11.21 -6.16 -6.20
N THR A 334 -12.02 -5.42 -6.96
CA THR A 334 -13.48 -5.51 -6.88
C THR A 334 -14.00 -6.80 -7.52
N ARG A 335 -15.10 -7.34 -7.00
CA ARG A 335 -15.71 -8.55 -7.51
C ARG A 335 -16.64 -8.24 -8.68
N LEU A 336 -16.45 -8.95 -9.77
CA LEU A 336 -17.35 -8.92 -10.91
C LEU A 336 -18.57 -9.81 -10.64
N VAL A 337 -19.77 -9.19 -10.59
CA VAL A 337 -21.03 -9.90 -10.34
C VAL A 337 -21.67 -10.35 -11.64
N ARG A 338 -21.74 -9.45 -12.63
CA ARG A 338 -22.37 -9.71 -13.92
C ARG A 338 -21.73 -8.90 -15.03
N VAL A 339 -21.64 -9.49 -16.20
CA VAL A 339 -21.26 -8.82 -17.45
C VAL A 339 -22.41 -8.92 -18.42
N LYS A 340 -22.75 -7.81 -19.08
CA LYS A 340 -23.79 -7.76 -20.11
C LYS A 340 -23.20 -7.14 -21.37
N LYS A 341 -23.45 -7.77 -22.51
CA LYS A 341 -23.06 -7.23 -23.82
C LYS A 341 -24.03 -6.11 -24.18
N THR A 342 -23.52 -4.92 -24.44
CA THR A 342 -24.33 -3.78 -24.90
C THR A 342 -24.17 -3.60 -26.41
N SER A 343 -25.17 -3.06 -27.05
CA SER A 343 -25.16 -2.81 -28.50
C SER A 343 -24.34 -1.60 -28.94
N LEU A 344 -23.94 -0.73 -28.02
CA LEU A 344 -23.21 0.52 -28.27
C LEU A 344 -21.93 0.57 -27.45
N GLY A 345 -20.78 0.68 -28.13
CA GLY A 345 -19.45 0.85 -27.52
C GLY A 345 -18.91 2.27 -27.64
N PHE A 346 -17.69 2.47 -27.14
CA PHE A 346 -16.94 3.74 -27.19
C PHE A 346 -16.85 4.29 -28.63
N GLY A 347 -17.39 5.48 -28.86
CA GLY A 347 -17.40 6.12 -30.19
C GLY A 347 -18.42 5.54 -31.19
N GLY A 348 -19.44 4.83 -30.71
CA GLY A 348 -20.56 4.38 -31.57
C GLY A 348 -20.26 3.16 -32.47
N SER A 349 -19.17 2.47 -32.23
CA SER A 349 -18.77 1.29 -33.01
C SER A 349 -18.40 0.12 -32.10
N ARG A 350 -18.72 -1.09 -32.55
CA ARG A 350 -18.45 -2.34 -31.84
C ARG A 350 -16.96 -2.70 -31.88
N TRP A 351 -16.35 -2.92 -30.76
CA TRP A 351 -14.96 -3.39 -30.63
C TRP A 351 -14.83 -4.89 -30.91
N LEU A 352 -15.92 -5.63 -30.76
CA LEU A 352 -15.97 -7.10 -30.85
C LEU A 352 -16.40 -7.64 -32.23
N ASP A 353 -16.65 -6.78 -33.23
CA ASP A 353 -17.11 -7.21 -34.57
C ASP A 353 -16.03 -7.96 -35.39
N LEU A 354 -14.80 -8.03 -34.90
CA LEU A 354 -13.71 -8.79 -35.55
C LEU A 354 -13.84 -10.32 -35.45
N GLU A 355 -14.80 -10.84 -34.65
CA GLU A 355 -15.01 -12.29 -34.50
C GLU A 355 -16.43 -12.76 -34.84
N GLN A 356 -17.08 -12.16 -35.82
CA GLN A 356 -18.47 -12.54 -36.20
C GLN A 356 -18.66 -13.95 -36.82
N HIS A 357 -17.68 -14.86 -36.70
CA HIS A 357 -17.79 -16.19 -37.31
C HIS A 357 -17.98 -17.36 -36.35
N THR A 358 -18.22 -17.13 -35.04
CA THR A 358 -18.55 -18.24 -34.15
C THR A 358 -19.98 -18.16 -33.63
N GLY A 359 -20.72 -19.18 -33.97
CA GLY A 359 -22.16 -19.33 -33.79
C GLY A 359 -22.66 -19.25 -32.33
N ARG A 360 -23.99 -19.39 -32.22
CA ARG A 360 -24.84 -19.45 -31.01
C ARG A 360 -24.08 -19.89 -29.75
N GLY A 361 -23.94 -18.98 -28.78
CA GLY A 361 -23.49 -19.33 -27.43
C GLY A 361 -22.22 -18.62 -26.91
N THR A 362 -21.73 -17.54 -27.56
CA THR A 362 -20.59 -16.78 -27.02
C THR A 362 -20.97 -16.14 -25.70
N PRO A 363 -20.13 -16.34 -24.63
CA PRO A 363 -20.39 -15.73 -23.33
C PRO A 363 -20.43 -14.20 -23.44
N ALA A 364 -21.23 -13.56 -22.60
CA ALA A 364 -21.27 -12.10 -22.52
C ALA A 364 -19.86 -11.57 -22.19
N ARG A 365 -19.36 -10.66 -23.03
CA ARG A 365 -18.03 -10.06 -22.89
C ARG A 365 -18.14 -8.55 -22.91
N ALA A 366 -17.31 -7.89 -22.12
CA ALA A 366 -17.10 -6.46 -22.13
C ALA A 366 -15.62 -6.17 -22.40
N THR A 367 -15.30 -4.97 -22.86
CA THR A 367 -13.92 -4.54 -23.07
C THR A 367 -13.58 -3.36 -22.17
N ALA A 368 -12.41 -3.39 -21.56
CA ALA A 368 -11.91 -2.35 -20.71
C ALA A 368 -10.45 -2.02 -21.05
N MET A 369 -10.04 -0.79 -20.76
CA MET A 369 -8.66 -0.33 -20.94
C MET A 369 -8.01 -0.06 -19.59
N VAL A 370 -6.81 -0.56 -19.40
CA VAL A 370 -6.00 -0.37 -18.18
C VAL A 370 -5.62 1.09 -18.01
N LEU A 371 -5.93 1.66 -16.87
CA LEU A 371 -5.53 3.01 -16.46
C LEU A 371 -4.33 3.00 -15.54
N ARG A 372 -4.36 2.13 -14.51
CA ARG A 372 -3.33 2.04 -13.46
C ARG A 372 -3.06 0.59 -13.14
N THR A 373 -1.81 0.30 -12.77
CA THR A 373 -1.31 -1.03 -12.44
C THR A 373 -0.60 -1.05 -11.08
N GLY A 374 -0.52 -2.21 -10.47
CA GLY A 374 0.22 -2.45 -9.24
C GLY A 374 -0.13 -1.51 -8.08
N PHE A 375 0.88 -0.93 -7.47
CA PHE A 375 0.69 0.01 -6.36
C PHE A 375 0.07 1.35 -6.74
N ASN A 376 -0.05 1.68 -8.03
CA ASN A 376 -0.72 2.89 -8.48
C ASN A 376 -2.25 2.73 -8.58
N THR A 377 -2.77 1.50 -8.42
CA THR A 377 -4.22 1.24 -8.37
C THR A 377 -4.84 1.71 -7.06
N THR A 378 -6.15 1.84 -7.02
CA THR A 378 -6.91 2.18 -5.81
C THR A 378 -6.67 1.15 -4.70
N LYS A 379 -6.67 -0.16 -5.02
CA LYS A 379 -6.27 -1.22 -4.09
C LYS A 379 -4.81 -1.07 -3.65
N GLY A 380 -3.92 -0.74 -4.57
CA GLY A 380 -2.50 -0.52 -4.28
C GLY A 380 -2.27 0.64 -3.30
N ALA A 381 -3.03 1.72 -3.42
CA ALA A 381 -3.01 2.84 -2.48
C ALA A 381 -3.46 2.40 -1.07
N LEU A 382 -4.52 1.58 -0.97
CA LEU A 382 -4.97 1.00 0.30
C LEU A 382 -3.89 0.11 0.93
N VAL A 383 -3.29 -0.83 0.17
CA VAL A 383 -2.21 -1.70 0.66
C VAL A 383 -1.01 -0.87 1.13
N ARG A 384 -0.65 0.18 0.40
CA ARG A 384 0.42 1.10 0.77
C ARG A 384 0.14 1.83 2.08
N SER A 385 -1.09 2.28 2.32
CA SER A 385 -1.48 2.91 3.59
C SER A 385 -1.41 1.96 4.79
N ILE A 386 -1.64 0.66 4.55
CA ILE A 386 -1.46 -0.40 5.56
C ILE A 386 0.02 -0.64 5.85
N LEU A 387 0.87 -0.67 4.80
CA LEU A 387 2.31 -0.90 4.93
C LEU A 387 3.05 0.27 5.58
N PHE A 388 2.63 1.50 5.27
CA PHE A 388 3.25 2.73 5.76
C PHE A 388 2.22 3.60 6.50
N PRO A 389 1.72 3.14 7.66
CA PRO A 389 0.77 3.91 8.43
C PRO A 389 1.43 5.22 8.88
N ARG A 390 0.63 6.29 8.94
CA ARG A 390 1.09 7.57 9.51
C ARG A 390 1.65 7.31 10.91
N PRO A 391 2.83 7.82 11.24
CA PRO A 391 3.40 7.64 12.57
C PRO A 391 2.47 8.29 13.58
N ASN A 392 1.90 7.48 14.45
CA ASN A 392 1.19 8.00 15.59
C ASN A 392 2.22 8.67 16.51
N LYS A 393 1.97 9.90 16.94
CA LYS A 393 2.75 10.54 18.01
C LYS A 393 2.49 9.80 19.32
N PHE A 394 3.07 8.60 19.41
CA PHE A 394 2.90 7.75 20.57
C PHE A 394 3.84 8.24 21.66
N LYS A 395 3.30 9.05 22.58
CA LYS A 395 4.04 9.67 23.69
C LYS A 395 4.72 8.67 24.60
N PHE A 396 4.25 7.43 24.65
CA PHE A 396 4.79 6.42 25.57
C PHE A 396 6.28 6.12 25.34
N TYR A 397 6.71 6.01 24.07
CA TYR A 397 8.14 5.85 23.77
C TYR A 397 8.93 7.12 24.12
N GLU A 398 8.41 8.31 23.81
CA GLU A 398 9.04 9.57 24.20
C GLU A 398 9.11 9.71 25.72
N ASP A 399 8.05 9.38 26.42
CA ASP A 399 7.98 9.44 27.87
C ASP A 399 8.92 8.40 28.51
N SER A 400 9.04 7.20 27.91
CA SER A 400 10.01 6.19 28.34
C SER A 400 11.45 6.65 28.17
N PHE A 401 11.78 7.29 27.02
CA PHE A 401 13.09 7.88 26.82
C PHE A 401 13.38 9.04 27.78
N ARG A 402 12.40 9.89 28.06
CA ARG A 402 12.52 10.96 29.07
C ARG A 402 12.75 10.38 30.45
N PHE A 403 11.99 9.35 30.82
CA PHE A 403 12.15 8.64 32.09
C PHE A 403 13.56 8.03 32.23
N ILE A 404 14.04 7.32 31.19
CA ILE A 404 15.40 6.79 31.14
C ILE A 404 16.44 7.93 31.26
N GLY A 405 16.22 9.05 30.58
CA GLY A 405 17.07 10.23 30.65
C GLY A 405 17.16 10.81 32.07
N VAL A 406 16.03 10.90 32.77
CA VAL A 406 16.00 11.34 34.18
C VAL A 406 16.74 10.35 35.08
N LEU A 407 16.51 9.05 34.93
CA LEU A 407 17.22 8.02 35.69
C LEU A 407 18.73 8.06 35.43
N ALA A 408 19.15 8.21 34.17
CA ALA A 408 20.55 8.34 33.81
C ALA A 408 21.18 9.60 34.43
N ALA A 409 20.48 10.73 34.47
CA ALA A 409 20.92 11.94 35.13
C ALA A 409 21.09 11.73 36.64
N ILE A 410 20.16 11.05 37.31
CA ILE A 410 20.27 10.68 38.72
C ILE A 410 21.48 9.78 38.95
N ALA A 411 21.70 8.78 38.07
CA ALA A 411 22.87 7.89 38.15
C ALA A 411 24.18 8.67 38.05
N VAL A 412 24.28 9.61 37.11
CA VAL A 412 25.48 10.46 36.96
C VAL A 412 25.70 11.33 38.18
N VAL A 413 24.66 11.97 38.73
CA VAL A 413 24.76 12.78 39.95
C VAL A 413 25.20 11.91 41.14
N GLY A 414 24.60 10.74 41.33
CA GLY A 414 24.96 9.78 42.36
C GLY A 414 26.41 9.32 42.25
N PHE A 415 26.88 9.05 41.03
CA PHE A 415 28.27 8.69 40.79
C PHE A 415 29.23 9.83 41.12
N LEU A 416 28.94 11.06 40.66
CA LEU A 416 29.74 12.24 40.95
C LEU A 416 29.84 12.51 42.46
N ALA A 417 28.74 12.32 43.19
CA ALA A 417 28.71 12.43 44.63
C ALA A 417 29.57 11.34 45.32
N SER A 418 29.62 10.14 44.75
CA SER A 418 30.38 9.01 45.31
C SER A 418 31.85 9.03 44.95
N ILE A 419 32.28 9.76 43.91
CA ILE A 419 33.65 9.76 43.40
C ILE A 419 34.67 10.21 44.46
N GLY A 420 34.29 11.20 45.27
CA GLY A 420 35.13 11.67 46.38
C GLY A 420 35.40 10.58 47.44
N ASN A 421 34.43 9.74 47.72
CA ASN A 421 34.56 8.60 48.61
C ASN A 421 35.41 7.49 48.00
N PHE A 422 35.25 7.19 46.73
CA PHE A 422 36.04 6.18 46.02
C PHE A 422 37.53 6.58 45.97
N LEU A 423 37.83 7.85 45.75
CA LEU A 423 39.20 8.38 45.78
C LEU A 423 39.80 8.32 47.17
N ARG A 424 39.03 8.64 48.23
CA ARG A 424 39.48 8.53 49.62
C ARG A 424 39.82 7.09 50.05
N LEU A 425 39.06 6.13 49.49
CA LEU A 425 39.27 4.70 49.72
C LEU A 425 40.44 4.14 48.90
N GLY A 426 41.09 4.95 48.06
CA GLY A 426 42.27 4.54 47.30
C GLY A 426 41.95 3.50 46.20
N LEU A 427 40.70 3.46 45.70
CA LEU A 427 40.31 2.54 44.65
C LEU A 427 41.05 2.86 43.35
N THR A 428 41.43 1.81 42.61
CA THR A 428 42.10 1.99 41.33
C THR A 428 41.12 2.58 40.30
N PRO A 429 41.58 3.37 39.31
CA PRO A 429 40.74 3.96 38.28
C PRO A 429 39.88 2.92 37.53
N HIS A 430 40.40 1.72 37.34
CA HIS A 430 39.66 0.60 36.73
C HIS A 430 38.40 0.25 37.53
N ILE A 431 38.52 0.07 38.85
CA ILE A 431 37.39 -0.26 39.74
C ILE A 431 36.37 0.89 39.76
N ILE A 432 36.83 2.14 39.80
CA ILE A 432 35.93 3.31 39.74
C ILE A 432 35.11 3.31 38.43
N THR A 433 35.77 3.02 37.31
CA THR A 433 35.09 2.97 36.00
C THR A 433 34.04 1.84 35.93
N VAL A 434 34.38 0.64 36.43
CA VAL A 434 33.44 -0.49 36.47
C VAL A 434 32.23 -0.14 37.32
N ARG A 435 32.45 0.43 38.53
CA ARG A 435 31.36 0.86 39.42
C ARG A 435 30.50 1.98 38.86
N ALA A 436 31.09 2.89 38.07
CA ALA A 436 30.31 3.91 37.34
C ALA A 436 29.38 3.30 36.31
N LEU A 437 29.89 2.34 35.54
CA LEU A 437 29.10 1.64 34.52
C LEU A 437 28.01 0.76 35.17
N ASP A 438 28.35 0.07 36.26
CA ASP A 438 27.41 -0.74 37.02
C ASP A 438 26.27 0.10 37.58
N LEU A 439 26.57 1.28 38.18
CA LEU A 439 25.54 2.20 38.65
C LEU A 439 24.56 2.59 37.55
N ILE A 440 25.02 2.82 36.32
CA ILE A 440 24.16 3.14 35.18
C ILE A 440 23.27 1.95 34.85
N THR A 441 23.80 0.73 34.83
CA THR A 441 23.00 -0.48 34.48
C THR A 441 22.02 -0.88 35.58
N VAL A 442 22.29 -0.53 36.83
CA VAL A 442 21.37 -0.75 37.96
C VAL A 442 20.23 0.27 37.96
N VAL A 443 20.56 1.55 37.73
CA VAL A 443 19.56 2.64 37.75
C VAL A 443 18.68 2.61 36.50
N VAL A 444 19.24 2.31 35.33
CA VAL A 444 18.48 2.14 34.08
C VAL A 444 18.16 0.66 33.92
N PRO A 445 16.91 0.23 34.19
CA PRO A 445 16.58 -1.19 34.15
C PRO A 445 16.72 -1.78 32.74
N PRO A 446 17.67 -2.71 32.51
CA PRO A 446 17.91 -3.29 31.19
C PRO A 446 16.73 -4.14 30.71
N ALA A 447 15.88 -4.61 31.62
CA ALA A 447 14.70 -5.40 31.33
C ALA A 447 13.49 -4.56 30.84
N LEU A 448 13.54 -3.22 30.88
CA LEU A 448 12.41 -2.35 30.55
C LEU A 448 11.81 -2.63 29.15
N PRO A 449 12.59 -2.75 28.07
CA PRO A 449 12.03 -3.03 26.76
C PRO A 449 11.39 -4.42 26.67
N ALA A 450 11.99 -5.41 27.31
CA ALA A 450 11.47 -6.77 27.36
C ALA A 450 10.12 -6.83 28.09
N THR A 451 10.00 -6.16 29.24
CA THR A 451 8.73 -6.12 29.98
C THR A 451 7.62 -5.41 29.23
N MET A 452 7.97 -4.33 28.50
CA MET A 452 7.03 -3.65 27.61
C MET A 452 6.54 -4.56 26.47
N SER A 453 7.45 -5.27 25.81
CA SER A 453 7.12 -6.21 24.73
C SER A 453 6.25 -7.36 25.24
N ILE A 454 6.58 -7.95 26.40
CA ILE A 454 5.78 -9.00 27.04
C ILE A 454 4.37 -8.49 27.34
N GLY A 455 4.21 -7.28 27.86
CA GLY A 455 2.91 -6.66 28.14
C GLY A 455 2.05 -6.51 26.88
N VAL A 456 2.66 -6.05 25.79
CA VAL A 456 2.01 -5.91 24.49
C VAL A 456 1.64 -7.29 23.93
N SER A 457 2.54 -8.28 23.98
CA SER A 457 2.31 -9.64 23.50
C SER A 457 1.20 -10.33 24.30
N PHE A 458 1.14 -10.11 25.60
CA PHE A 458 0.04 -10.62 26.43
C PHE A 458 -1.30 -9.99 26.03
N ALA A 459 -1.35 -8.68 25.80
CA ALA A 459 -2.55 -7.99 25.33
C ALA A 459 -2.99 -8.51 23.96
N LEU A 460 -2.03 -8.69 23.01
CA LEU A 460 -2.29 -9.31 21.69
C LEU A 460 -2.87 -10.72 21.82
N SER A 461 -2.29 -11.54 22.68
CA SER A 461 -2.79 -12.90 22.91
C SER A 461 -4.24 -12.91 23.42
N ARG A 462 -4.59 -12.00 24.33
CA ARG A 462 -5.97 -11.85 24.82
C ARG A 462 -6.92 -11.39 23.72
N LEU A 463 -6.53 -10.41 22.89
CA LEU A 463 -7.33 -9.95 21.75
C LEU A 463 -7.54 -11.09 20.74
N ARG A 464 -6.48 -11.84 20.43
CA ARG A 464 -6.53 -12.98 19.51
C ARG A 464 -7.48 -14.09 19.98
N LYS A 465 -7.53 -14.36 21.28
CA LYS A 465 -8.51 -15.30 21.87
C LYS A 465 -9.96 -14.85 21.67
N ARG A 466 -10.18 -13.55 21.51
CA ARG A 466 -11.48 -12.97 21.18
C ARG A 466 -11.66 -12.71 19.68
N GLN A 467 -10.83 -13.33 18.84
CA GLN A 467 -10.85 -13.20 17.38
C GLN A 467 -10.59 -11.77 16.88
N ILE A 468 -9.97 -10.90 17.70
CA ILE A 468 -9.55 -9.55 17.30
C ILE A 468 -8.08 -9.62 16.90
N TYR A 469 -7.81 -9.35 15.62
CA TYR A 469 -6.47 -9.39 15.06
C TYR A 469 -5.89 -7.97 14.95
N CYS A 470 -4.74 -7.75 15.59
CA CYS A 470 -4.03 -6.48 15.54
C CYS A 470 -2.81 -6.59 14.62
N ILE A 471 -2.74 -5.75 13.60
CA ILE A 471 -1.62 -5.72 12.64
C ILE A 471 -0.41 -4.96 13.23
N SER A 472 -0.66 -3.91 14.03
CA SER A 472 0.38 -3.07 14.61
C SER A 472 0.32 -3.12 16.14
N PRO A 473 1.25 -3.83 16.80
CA PRO A 473 1.28 -3.98 18.26
C PRO A 473 1.31 -2.65 19.03
N THR A 474 2.00 -1.66 18.49
CA THR A 474 2.13 -0.33 19.11
C THR A 474 0.78 0.40 19.28
N ARG A 475 -0.21 0.08 18.44
CA ARG A 475 -1.55 0.69 18.51
C ARG A 475 -2.39 0.21 19.69
N ILE A 476 -2.07 -0.94 20.28
CA ILE A 476 -2.81 -1.46 21.45
C ILE A 476 -2.75 -0.48 22.61
N ASN A 477 -1.58 0.12 22.84
CA ASN A 477 -1.41 1.09 23.91
C ASN A 477 -2.21 2.39 23.65
N VAL A 478 -2.45 2.75 22.38
CA VAL A 478 -3.27 3.92 22.00
C VAL A 478 -4.74 3.64 22.30
N CYS A 479 -5.22 2.41 22.14
CA CYS A 479 -6.60 2.02 22.39
C CYS A 479 -7.06 2.32 23.84
N GLY A 480 -6.15 2.31 24.82
CA GLY A 480 -6.45 2.65 26.20
C GLY A 480 -6.72 4.14 26.47
N LYS A 481 -6.47 5.01 25.49
CA LYS A 481 -6.61 6.49 25.62
C LYS A 481 -7.65 7.08 24.66
N LEU A 482 -8.50 6.24 24.05
CA LEU A 482 -9.50 6.71 23.09
C LEU A 482 -10.65 7.42 23.83
N ASN A 483 -11.01 8.59 23.37
CA ASN A 483 -12.19 9.34 23.83
C ASN A 483 -13.37 9.21 22.88
N VAL A 484 -13.10 8.86 21.61
CA VAL A 484 -14.10 8.74 20.55
C VAL A 484 -13.83 7.46 19.77
N VAL A 485 -14.90 6.71 19.48
CA VAL A 485 -14.86 5.52 18.61
C VAL A 485 -15.80 5.79 17.44
N VAL A 486 -15.29 5.61 16.23
CA VAL A 486 -16.05 5.77 14.99
C VAL A 486 -16.25 4.39 14.38
N PHE A 487 -17.49 4.01 14.15
CA PHE A 487 -17.86 2.73 13.55
C PHE A 487 -18.22 2.92 12.09
N ASP A 488 -17.75 2.01 11.25
CA ASP A 488 -18.29 1.84 9.91
C ASP A 488 -19.66 1.16 9.99
N LYS A 489 -20.54 1.42 9.01
CA LYS A 489 -21.88 0.81 9.00
C LYS A 489 -21.81 -0.62 8.47
N THR A 490 -21.38 -0.78 7.22
CA THR A 490 -21.47 -2.04 6.48
C THR A 490 -20.35 -3.00 6.89
N GLY A 491 -20.71 -4.25 7.23
CA GLY A 491 -19.75 -5.25 7.68
C GLY A 491 -19.21 -5.05 9.10
N THR A 492 -19.58 -3.94 9.79
CA THR A 492 -19.19 -3.64 11.17
C THR A 492 -20.41 -3.59 12.10
N LEU A 493 -21.34 -2.67 11.83
CA LEU A 493 -22.61 -2.57 12.56
C LEU A 493 -23.71 -3.41 11.92
N THR A 494 -23.57 -3.73 10.65
CA THR A 494 -24.45 -4.60 9.87
C THR A 494 -23.64 -5.77 9.30
N GLU A 495 -24.31 -6.80 8.83
CA GLU A 495 -23.72 -7.87 8.04
C GLU A 495 -23.34 -7.37 6.64
N GLU A 496 -22.45 -8.09 5.97
CA GLU A 496 -22.13 -7.85 4.56
C GLU A 496 -23.25 -8.44 3.69
N GLY A 497 -23.90 -7.59 2.88
CA GLY A 497 -24.94 -8.00 1.97
C GLY A 497 -26.32 -7.44 2.33
N MET A 498 -27.31 -7.83 1.55
CA MET A 498 -28.73 -7.54 1.80
C MET A 498 -29.47 -8.85 1.94
N ALA A 499 -30.23 -9.00 3.02
CA ALA A 499 -31.17 -10.09 3.20
C ALA A 499 -32.56 -9.65 2.73
N VAL A 500 -33.29 -10.57 2.14
CA VAL A 500 -34.71 -10.34 1.83
C VAL A 500 -35.47 -10.47 3.14
N LEU A 501 -36.07 -9.38 3.59
CA LEU A 501 -36.88 -9.37 4.81
C LEU A 501 -38.19 -10.14 4.62
N GLY A 502 -38.77 -10.05 3.44
CA GLY A 502 -40.00 -10.73 3.09
C GLY A 502 -40.55 -10.23 1.77
N VAL A 503 -41.63 -10.83 1.33
CA VAL A 503 -42.35 -10.53 0.09
C VAL A 503 -43.78 -10.13 0.41
N GLN A 504 -44.24 -9.04 -0.17
CA GLN A 504 -45.65 -8.65 -0.13
C GLN A 504 -46.25 -8.88 -1.51
N THR A 505 -47.32 -9.66 -1.57
CA THR A 505 -48.11 -9.83 -2.78
C THR A 505 -49.14 -8.71 -2.91
N VAL A 506 -49.52 -8.38 -4.14
CA VAL A 506 -50.54 -7.37 -4.39
C VAL A 506 -51.87 -8.08 -4.60
N ASP A 507 -52.88 -7.70 -3.84
CA ASP A 507 -54.27 -8.04 -4.11
C ASP A 507 -54.79 -7.03 -5.14
N TYR A 508 -54.99 -7.50 -6.38
CA TYR A 508 -55.42 -6.64 -7.50
C TYR A 508 -56.89 -6.21 -7.37
N ASP A 509 -57.72 -7.04 -6.71
CA ASP A 509 -59.15 -6.74 -6.55
C ASP A 509 -59.36 -5.69 -5.43
N ALA A 510 -58.63 -5.79 -4.37
CA ALA A 510 -58.65 -4.83 -3.28
C ALA A 510 -57.74 -3.63 -3.49
N CYS A 511 -56.87 -3.62 -4.48
CA CYS A 511 -55.82 -2.61 -4.75
C CYS A 511 -54.93 -2.35 -3.52
N MET A 512 -54.62 -3.37 -2.75
CA MET A 512 -53.83 -3.29 -1.51
C MET A 512 -52.68 -4.31 -1.52
N PHE A 513 -51.66 -4.01 -0.73
CA PHE A 513 -50.61 -4.98 -0.42
C PHE A 513 -51.08 -5.93 0.70
N ASN A 514 -50.84 -7.21 0.48
CA ASN A 514 -51.05 -8.22 1.55
C ASN A 514 -49.99 -8.09 2.65
N GLU A 515 -50.17 -8.84 3.72
CA GLU A 515 -49.19 -8.88 4.81
C GLU A 515 -47.82 -9.36 4.33
N LEU A 516 -46.76 -8.85 4.97
CA LEU A 516 -45.39 -9.23 4.69
C LEU A 516 -45.16 -10.69 5.07
N GLN A 517 -44.81 -11.54 4.12
CA GLN A 517 -44.43 -12.91 4.36
C GLN A 517 -42.90 -13.04 4.37
N GLU A 518 -42.34 -13.46 5.51
CA GLU A 518 -40.89 -13.61 5.68
C GLU A 518 -40.35 -14.83 4.95
N ASP A 519 -41.15 -15.87 4.76
CA ASP A 519 -40.77 -17.07 4.01
C ASP A 519 -41.43 -17.09 2.61
N PRO A 520 -40.64 -16.88 1.54
CA PRO A 520 -41.17 -16.94 0.18
C PRO A 520 -41.69 -18.33 -0.23
N SER A 521 -41.26 -19.43 0.47
CA SER A 521 -41.71 -20.78 0.15
C SER A 521 -43.18 -20.98 0.49
N ALA A 522 -43.71 -20.28 1.48
CA ALA A 522 -45.15 -20.31 1.82
C ALA A 522 -46.03 -19.73 0.70
N LEU A 523 -45.49 -18.82 -0.13
CA LEU A 523 -46.17 -18.30 -1.30
C LEU A 523 -46.26 -19.33 -2.44
N LEU A 524 -45.27 -20.20 -2.58
CA LEU A 524 -45.25 -21.26 -3.60
C LEU A 524 -46.20 -22.40 -3.19
N GLU A 525 -46.32 -22.72 -1.92
CA GLU A 525 -47.28 -23.71 -1.42
C GLU A 525 -48.73 -23.23 -1.58
N ASN A 526 -49.01 -21.97 -1.32
CA ASN A 526 -50.34 -21.37 -1.53
C ASN A 526 -50.69 -21.23 -3.01
N ALA A 527 -49.70 -21.05 -3.91
CA ALA A 527 -49.89 -21.02 -5.34
C ALA A 527 -50.10 -22.44 -5.94
N ALA A 528 -49.63 -23.49 -5.29
CA ALA A 528 -49.79 -24.87 -5.72
C ALA A 528 -51.08 -25.52 -5.22
N ALA A 529 -51.84 -24.88 -4.29
CA ALA A 529 -53.15 -25.33 -3.91
C ALA A 529 -54.14 -25.15 -5.10
N PRO A 530 -54.81 -26.19 -5.60
CA PRO A 530 -55.69 -26.06 -6.75
C PRO A 530 -56.86 -25.15 -6.40
N SER A 531 -56.85 -23.93 -6.94
CA SER A 531 -57.98 -23.03 -6.91
C SER A 531 -59.13 -23.71 -7.65
N ALA A 532 -60.27 -23.87 -7.00
CA ALA A 532 -61.53 -24.32 -7.64
C ALA A 532 -61.79 -23.43 -8.88
N PRO A 533 -62.29 -24.00 -9.99
CA PRO A 533 -62.46 -23.25 -11.20
C PRO A 533 -63.55 -22.18 -11.06
N SER A 534 -63.15 -20.92 -10.95
CA SER A 534 -64.05 -19.81 -11.21
C SER A 534 -64.13 -19.61 -12.69
N SER A 535 -65.23 -20.08 -13.25
CA SER A 535 -65.66 -19.75 -14.61
C SER A 535 -66.00 -18.27 -14.69
N ALA A 536 -65.09 -17.47 -15.25
CA ALA A 536 -65.36 -16.23 -15.95
C ALA A 536 -64.06 -15.46 -16.23
N PHE A 537 -63.40 -15.74 -17.31
CA PHE A 537 -62.56 -14.71 -17.97
C PHE A 537 -62.65 -14.85 -19.48
N SER A 538 -63.55 -14.08 -20.05
CA SER A 538 -63.53 -13.73 -21.44
C SER A 538 -62.65 -12.51 -21.64
N SER A 539 -61.66 -12.69 -22.48
CA SER A 539 -61.00 -11.72 -23.37
C SER A 539 -60.95 -10.24 -22.93
N VAL A 540 -59.81 -9.79 -22.47
CA VAL A 540 -59.31 -8.44 -22.78
C VAL A 540 -57.82 -8.52 -23.09
N GLY A 541 -57.45 -7.86 -24.19
CA GLY A 541 -56.29 -8.01 -25.00
C GLY A 541 -54.95 -7.71 -24.33
N SER A 542 -54.00 -8.34 -24.93
CA SER A 542 -52.58 -8.05 -24.91
C SER A 542 -52.28 -6.58 -25.15
N ASN A 543 -51.55 -5.99 -24.22
CA ASN A 543 -50.47 -5.01 -24.49
C ASN A 543 -49.99 -4.41 -23.17
N TYR A 544 -48.85 -4.86 -22.66
CA TYR A 544 -47.85 -3.99 -22.05
C TYR A 544 -46.54 -4.76 -21.92
N GLY A 545 -45.57 -4.14 -22.50
CA GLY A 545 -44.25 -4.64 -22.69
C GLY A 545 -43.41 -4.71 -21.41
N THR A 546 -42.50 -5.56 -21.49
CA THR A 546 -41.25 -5.73 -20.81
C THR A 546 -40.67 -4.47 -20.19
N GLY A 547 -40.36 -4.56 -18.89
CA GLY A 547 -39.56 -3.57 -18.20
C GLY A 547 -39.35 -3.89 -16.72
N LEU A 548 -38.39 -4.77 -16.44
CA LEU A 548 -37.52 -4.74 -15.23
C LEU A 548 -36.32 -5.66 -15.47
#